data_98890647137feafd5e6c3e3144421889
#
_entry.id   98890647137feafd5e6c3e3144421889
#
_cell.length_a   1.000
_cell.length_b   1.000
_cell.length_c   1.000
_cell.angle_alpha   90.00
_cell.angle_beta   90.00
_cell.angle_gamma   90.00
#
_symmetry.space_group_name_H-M   'P 1'
#
loop_
_entity.id
_entity.type
_entity.pdbx_description
1 polymer ?
#
loop_
_entity_poly.entity_id
_entity_poly.type
_entity_poly.pdbx_seq_one_letter_code
_entity_poly.pdbx_strand_id
1 'polypeptide(L)'
;RDPHQPPARTSRGELVARFLSGDMPIDDYLADVVGRSLEYAGFNLLVGNTNELWHFNARETEAVMLQPGVYGLSNAGLDTPWPKLLKARAALEEVLDDPQPQALLTLLNDPQTSPFAELPDTGVGLATETLLSSVFIASPTYGTRASTALIVQADGTRWMVERSFGPYGGHLGEVEIRV
;
A
#
# COMPACT_ATOMS: atom_id res chain seq x y z
N ARG A 1 13.47 0.56 5.15
CA ARG A 1 13.81 1.67 6.07
C ARG A 1 15.31 1.91 5.96
N ASP A 2 15.70 3.13 5.70
CA ASP A 2 17.11 3.52 5.84
C ASP A 2 17.41 3.65 7.35
N PRO A 3 18.28 2.78 7.92
CA PRO A 3 18.59 2.82 9.35
C PRO A 3 19.38 4.08 9.76
N HIS A 4 19.89 4.83 8.79
CA HIS A 4 20.68 6.06 9.00
C HIS A 4 19.86 7.34 8.86
N GLN A 5 18.56 7.24 8.48
CA GLN A 5 17.71 8.41 8.36
C GLN A 5 17.35 8.94 9.75
N PRO A 6 17.58 10.23 10.03
CA PRO A 6 17.21 10.82 11.32
C PRO A 6 15.68 10.71 11.54
N PRO A 7 15.22 10.68 12.80
CA PRO A 7 13.80 10.67 13.09
C PRO A 7 13.11 11.83 12.41
N ALA A 8 12.04 11.54 11.68
CA ALA A 8 11.24 12.59 11.06
C ALA A 8 10.58 13.46 12.14
N ARG A 9 10.46 14.74 11.88
CA ARG A 9 9.80 15.70 12.79
C ARG A 9 8.32 15.45 12.90
N THR A 10 7.68 14.95 11.83
CA THR A 10 6.24 14.82 11.70
C THR A 10 5.84 13.37 11.41
N SER A 11 4.75 12.92 12.01
CA SER A 11 4.20 11.58 11.76
C SER A 11 3.53 11.52 10.39
N ARG A 12 3.81 10.47 9.60
CA ARG A 12 3.13 10.23 8.33
C ARG A 12 1.61 10.02 8.45
N GLY A 13 1.14 9.64 9.64
CA GLY A 13 -0.30 9.55 9.92
C GLY A 13 -1.02 10.90 9.80
N GLU A 14 -0.31 12.02 10.00
CA GLU A 14 -0.85 13.37 9.79
C GLU A 14 -1.32 13.57 8.34
N LEU A 15 -0.60 13.02 7.36
CA LEU A 15 -0.97 13.12 5.93
C LEU A 15 -2.39 12.63 5.67
N VAL A 16 -2.72 11.44 6.16
CA VAL A 16 -4.07 10.86 6.00
C VAL A 16 -5.10 11.65 6.81
N ALA A 17 -4.79 11.95 8.08
CA ALA A 17 -5.71 12.65 8.98
C ALA A 17 -6.07 14.05 8.45
N ARG A 18 -5.10 14.83 7.98
CA ARG A 18 -5.33 16.16 7.43
C ARG A 18 -6.20 16.15 6.18
N PHE A 19 -5.97 15.21 5.28
CA PHE A 19 -6.78 15.08 4.07
C PHE A 19 -8.23 14.75 4.40
N LEU A 20 -8.44 13.73 5.26
CA LEU A 20 -9.78 13.24 5.60
C LEU A 20 -10.59 14.22 6.48
N SER A 21 -9.94 15.08 7.25
CA SER A 21 -10.61 16.07 8.12
C SER A 21 -10.68 17.47 7.52
N GLY A 22 -10.08 17.69 6.36
CA GLY A 22 -10.04 19.00 5.70
C GLY A 22 -10.95 19.05 4.47
N ASP A 23 -11.13 20.27 3.96
CA ASP A 23 -11.92 20.57 2.76
C ASP A 23 -11.03 21.09 1.61
N MET A 24 -9.71 20.91 1.71
CA MET A 24 -8.76 21.39 0.72
C MET A 24 -8.91 20.59 -0.60
N PRO A 25 -8.95 21.23 -1.76
CA PRO A 25 -8.87 20.53 -3.05
C PRO A 25 -7.64 19.63 -3.13
N ILE A 26 -7.73 18.53 -3.89
CA ILE A 26 -6.66 17.50 -3.94
C ILE A 26 -5.35 18.11 -4.45
N ASP A 27 -5.39 18.93 -5.48
CA ASP A 27 -4.22 19.61 -6.07
C ASP A 27 -3.53 20.54 -5.08
N ASP A 28 -4.28 21.37 -4.36
CA ASP A 28 -3.75 22.26 -3.31
C ASP A 28 -3.17 21.43 -2.15
N TYR A 29 -3.85 20.36 -1.75
CA TYR A 29 -3.36 19.45 -0.71
C TYR A 29 -2.05 18.77 -1.13
N LEU A 30 -1.96 18.28 -2.38
CA LEU A 30 -0.75 17.67 -2.90
C LEU A 30 0.39 18.67 -3.03
N ALA A 31 0.12 19.90 -3.45
CA ALA A 31 1.13 20.96 -3.49
C ALA A 31 1.72 21.25 -2.09
N ASP A 32 0.88 21.31 -1.06
CA ASP A 32 1.32 21.44 0.34
C ASP A 32 2.17 20.24 0.78
N VAL A 33 1.73 19.02 0.50
CA VAL A 33 2.45 17.78 0.85
C VAL A 33 3.82 17.71 0.16
N VAL A 34 3.89 18.03 -1.13
CA VAL A 34 5.16 18.10 -1.88
C VAL A 34 6.11 19.11 -1.25
N GLY A 35 5.63 20.31 -0.95
CA GLY A 35 6.42 21.37 -0.33
C GLY A 35 6.97 21.01 1.06
N ARG A 36 6.28 20.13 1.78
CA ARG A 36 6.62 19.67 3.14
C ARG A 36 7.17 18.25 3.21
N SER A 37 7.42 17.59 2.07
CA SER A 37 7.81 16.18 2.01
C SER A 37 9.03 15.83 2.86
N LEU A 38 9.98 16.76 3.01
CA LEU A 38 11.19 16.60 3.82
C LEU A 38 10.95 16.63 5.34
N GLU A 39 9.76 17.04 5.81
CA GLU A 39 9.41 17.01 7.24
C GLU A 39 9.09 15.58 7.70
N TYR A 40 8.81 14.67 6.78
CA TYR A 40 8.40 13.31 7.04
C TYR A 40 9.52 12.31 6.71
N ALA A 41 9.47 11.13 7.35
CA ALA A 41 10.21 9.98 6.83
C ALA A 41 9.65 9.58 5.46
N GLY A 42 10.46 8.96 4.59
CA GLY A 42 10.03 8.53 3.26
C GLY A 42 8.70 7.77 3.26
N PHE A 43 7.84 8.13 2.32
CA PHE A 43 6.49 7.54 2.18
C PHE A 43 6.06 7.49 0.72
N ASN A 44 5.06 6.65 0.46
CA ASN A 44 4.17 6.75 -0.69
C ASN A 44 2.80 7.17 -0.19
N LEU A 45 2.14 8.05 -0.90
CA LEU A 45 0.79 8.53 -0.61
C LEU A 45 -0.10 8.28 -1.83
N LEU A 46 -1.24 7.64 -1.60
CA LEU A 46 -2.36 7.62 -2.53
C LEU A 46 -3.45 8.51 -1.95
N VAL A 47 -3.94 9.43 -2.74
CA VAL A 47 -5.04 10.34 -2.36
C VAL A 47 -5.96 10.55 -3.55
N GLY A 48 -7.27 10.58 -3.30
CA GLY A 48 -8.23 10.69 -4.37
C GLY A 48 -9.65 10.83 -3.90
N ASN A 49 -10.55 10.90 -4.85
CA ASN A 49 -11.99 10.89 -4.69
C ASN A 49 -12.61 9.90 -5.70
N THR A 50 -13.90 9.98 -5.99
CA THR A 50 -14.58 9.11 -6.95
C THR A 50 -14.21 9.35 -8.42
N ASN A 51 -13.51 10.44 -8.73
CA ASN A 51 -13.21 10.86 -10.11
C ASN A 51 -11.73 10.76 -10.45
N GLU A 52 -10.87 10.87 -9.46
CA GLU A 52 -9.42 10.93 -9.65
C GLU A 52 -8.67 10.26 -8.51
N LEU A 53 -7.52 9.69 -8.83
CA LEU A 53 -6.58 9.10 -7.88
C LEU A 53 -5.17 9.58 -8.20
N TRP A 54 -4.48 10.06 -7.20
CA TRP A 54 -3.13 10.58 -7.30
C TRP A 54 -2.15 9.74 -6.48
N HIS A 55 -0.94 9.63 -6.98
CA HIS A 55 0.19 9.03 -6.27
C HIS A 55 1.30 10.06 -6.08
N PHE A 56 1.86 10.10 -4.88
CA PHE A 56 3.07 10.85 -4.57
C PHE A 56 4.06 9.99 -3.79
N ASN A 57 5.30 9.96 -4.24
CA ASN A 57 6.42 9.38 -3.51
C ASN A 57 7.29 10.51 -2.96
N ALA A 58 7.62 10.49 -1.67
CA ALA A 58 8.42 11.53 -1.02
C ALA A 58 9.87 11.69 -1.59
N ARG A 59 10.28 10.81 -2.51
CA ARG A 59 11.56 10.93 -3.25
C ARG A 59 11.41 11.64 -4.59
N GLU A 60 10.18 11.89 -5.00
CA GLU A 60 9.83 12.56 -6.25
C GLU A 60 9.55 14.04 -5.99
N THR A 61 9.54 14.82 -7.06
CA THR A 61 9.28 16.26 -7.00
C THR A 61 7.84 16.63 -7.30
N GLU A 62 7.06 15.67 -7.83
CA GLU A 62 5.70 15.91 -8.30
C GLU A 62 4.79 14.73 -7.96
N ALA A 63 3.52 15.03 -7.69
CA ALA A 63 2.45 14.04 -7.63
C ALA A 63 1.94 13.72 -9.03
N VAL A 64 1.54 12.48 -9.27
CA VAL A 64 1.08 11.98 -10.57
C VAL A 64 -0.37 11.51 -10.46
N MET A 65 -1.23 12.02 -11.33
CA MET A 65 -2.60 11.51 -11.48
C MET A 65 -2.57 10.17 -12.21
N LEU A 66 -3.12 9.13 -11.58
CA LEU A 66 -3.18 7.80 -12.14
C LEU A 66 -4.31 7.71 -13.16
N GLN A 67 -4.00 7.24 -14.36
CA GLN A 67 -5.00 6.91 -15.36
C GLN A 67 -5.66 5.56 -15.02
N PRO A 68 -6.86 5.25 -15.57
CA PRO A 68 -7.45 3.93 -15.38
C PRO A 68 -6.48 2.81 -15.76
N GLY A 69 -6.28 1.85 -14.85
CA GLY A 69 -5.30 0.76 -15.03
C GLY A 69 -5.12 -0.06 -13.75
N VAL A 70 -4.29 -1.08 -13.83
CA VAL A 70 -3.90 -1.91 -12.68
C VAL A 70 -2.50 -1.55 -12.25
N TYR A 71 -2.36 -1.15 -11.01
CA TYR A 71 -1.11 -0.68 -10.43
C TYR A 71 -0.71 -1.51 -9.22
N GLY A 72 0.57 -1.60 -8.98
CA GLY A 72 1.13 -2.15 -7.75
C GLY A 72 1.94 -1.09 -7.01
N LEU A 73 1.76 -0.99 -5.71
CA LEU A 73 2.52 -0.05 -4.87
C LEU A 73 3.30 -0.82 -3.82
N SER A 74 4.61 -0.58 -3.80
CA SER A 74 5.53 -1.13 -2.80
C SER A 74 6.25 -0.01 -2.03
N ASN A 75 7.08 -0.38 -1.06
CA ASN A 75 7.93 0.59 -0.36
C ASN A 75 8.99 1.26 -1.26
N ALA A 76 9.28 0.69 -2.42
CA ALA A 76 10.17 1.32 -3.41
C ALA A 76 9.45 2.41 -4.20
N GLY A 77 8.20 2.16 -4.59
CA GLY A 77 7.39 3.08 -5.37
C GLY A 77 6.31 2.35 -6.16
N LEU A 78 5.63 3.12 -7.00
CA LEU A 78 4.60 2.62 -7.90
C LEU A 78 5.24 1.74 -8.99
N ASP A 79 4.62 0.60 -9.25
CA ASP A 79 5.00 -0.38 -10.28
C ASP A 79 6.48 -0.80 -10.31
N THR A 80 7.18 -0.65 -9.18
CA THR A 80 8.53 -1.23 -9.05
C THR A 80 8.44 -2.74 -9.23
N PRO A 81 9.19 -3.35 -10.18
CA PRO A 81 8.94 -4.73 -10.62
C PRO A 81 9.47 -5.79 -9.63
N TRP A 82 9.10 -5.69 -8.37
CA TRP A 82 9.39 -6.75 -7.41
C TRP A 82 8.52 -7.98 -7.69
N PRO A 83 9.05 -9.21 -7.58
CA PRO A 83 8.31 -10.44 -7.89
C PRO A 83 6.94 -10.52 -7.23
N LYS A 84 6.86 -10.21 -5.92
CA LYS A 84 5.59 -10.20 -5.18
C LYS A 84 4.58 -9.19 -5.72
N LEU A 85 5.04 -8.02 -6.20
CA LEU A 85 4.16 -6.99 -6.75
C LEU A 85 3.63 -7.44 -8.10
N LEU A 86 4.49 -7.97 -8.96
CA LEU A 86 4.07 -8.48 -10.27
C LEU A 86 3.07 -9.62 -10.13
N LYS A 87 3.31 -10.54 -9.19
CA LYS A 87 2.41 -11.66 -8.90
C LYS A 87 1.05 -11.18 -8.39
N ALA A 88 1.04 -10.28 -7.40
CA ALA A 88 -0.20 -9.74 -6.84
C ALA A 88 -0.99 -8.93 -7.88
N ARG A 89 -0.31 -8.18 -8.75
CA ARG A 89 -0.93 -7.40 -9.82
C ARG A 89 -1.57 -8.31 -10.87
N ALA A 90 -0.86 -9.36 -11.33
CA ALA A 90 -1.42 -10.34 -12.26
C ALA A 90 -2.65 -11.05 -11.68
N ALA A 91 -2.58 -11.45 -10.40
CA ALA A 91 -3.72 -12.06 -9.74
C ALA A 91 -4.91 -11.10 -9.55
N LEU A 92 -4.66 -9.79 -9.36
CA LEU A 92 -5.72 -8.78 -9.35
C LEU A 92 -6.41 -8.67 -10.71
N GLU A 93 -5.65 -8.66 -11.81
CA GLU A 93 -6.18 -8.61 -13.17
C GLU A 93 -7.18 -9.74 -13.46
N GLU A 94 -6.97 -10.94 -12.88
CA GLU A 94 -7.85 -12.10 -13.06
C GLU A 94 -9.24 -11.95 -12.40
N VAL A 95 -9.39 -11.06 -11.41
CA VAL A 95 -10.63 -10.92 -10.64
C VAL A 95 -11.36 -9.59 -10.88
N LEU A 96 -10.88 -8.74 -11.78
CA LEU A 96 -11.43 -7.39 -11.99
C LEU A 96 -12.80 -7.38 -12.65
N ASP A 97 -13.19 -8.43 -13.38
CA ASP A 97 -14.49 -8.48 -14.05
C ASP A 97 -15.66 -8.53 -13.06
N ASP A 98 -15.46 -9.18 -11.89
CA ASP A 98 -16.44 -9.22 -10.79
C ASP A 98 -15.69 -9.22 -9.44
N PRO A 99 -15.14 -8.07 -9.03
CA PRO A 99 -14.33 -7.99 -7.84
C PRO A 99 -15.17 -8.17 -6.58
N GLN A 100 -14.84 -9.20 -5.80
CA GLN A 100 -15.43 -9.46 -4.49
C GLN A 100 -14.37 -9.22 -3.41
N PRO A 101 -14.68 -8.59 -2.27
CA PRO A 101 -13.70 -8.30 -1.23
C PRO A 101 -12.94 -9.54 -0.75
N GLN A 102 -13.62 -10.68 -0.64
CA GLN A 102 -12.98 -11.93 -0.20
C GLN A 102 -11.97 -12.47 -1.23
N ALA A 103 -12.25 -12.32 -2.53
CA ALA A 103 -11.29 -12.65 -3.58
C ALA A 103 -10.07 -11.73 -3.49
N LEU A 104 -10.27 -10.43 -3.34
CA LEU A 104 -9.20 -9.45 -3.17
C LEU A 104 -8.35 -9.71 -1.92
N LEU A 105 -8.95 -10.06 -0.79
CA LEU A 105 -8.20 -10.45 0.41
C LEU A 105 -7.42 -11.75 0.21
N THR A 106 -7.92 -12.67 -0.61
CA THR A 106 -7.23 -13.92 -0.93
C THR A 106 -5.94 -13.67 -1.72
N LEU A 107 -5.93 -12.71 -2.66
CA LEU A 107 -4.72 -12.32 -3.39
C LEU A 107 -3.60 -11.84 -2.46
N LEU A 108 -3.97 -11.17 -1.36
CA LEU A 108 -3.03 -10.65 -0.37
C LEU A 108 -2.56 -11.69 0.64
N ASN A 109 -3.10 -12.91 0.61
CA ASN A 109 -2.78 -13.97 1.58
C ASN A 109 -1.78 -15.00 1.02
N ASP A 110 -0.84 -14.57 0.18
CA ASP A 110 0.19 -15.44 -0.39
C ASP A 110 1.50 -15.38 0.42
N PRO A 111 1.83 -16.45 1.17
CA PRO A 111 3.04 -16.50 1.98
C PRO A 111 4.29 -16.96 1.19
N GLN A 112 4.17 -17.27 -0.10
CA GLN A 112 5.29 -17.74 -0.90
C GLN A 112 6.37 -16.67 -1.03
N THR A 113 7.59 -17.02 -0.68
CA THR A 113 8.77 -16.19 -0.89
C THR A 113 9.30 -16.33 -2.32
N SER A 114 9.96 -15.28 -2.80
CA SER A 114 10.61 -15.30 -4.10
C SER A 114 11.92 -16.10 -4.11
N PRO A 115 12.31 -16.68 -5.25
CA PRO A 115 13.63 -17.29 -5.42
C PRO A 115 14.76 -16.29 -5.09
N PHE A 116 15.86 -16.81 -4.54
CA PHE A 116 17.02 -16.01 -4.16
C PHE A 116 17.51 -15.08 -5.28
N ALA A 117 17.58 -15.59 -6.51
CA ALA A 117 18.08 -14.84 -7.67
C ALA A 117 17.19 -13.64 -8.10
N GLU A 118 15.96 -13.57 -7.56
CA GLU A 118 14.97 -12.53 -7.88
C GLU A 118 14.77 -11.54 -6.73
N LEU A 119 15.49 -11.74 -5.61
CA LEU A 119 15.36 -10.86 -4.45
C LEU A 119 16.00 -9.50 -4.75
N PRO A 120 15.33 -8.39 -4.38
CA PRO A 120 15.97 -7.08 -4.45
C PRO A 120 17.08 -7.01 -3.39
N ASP A 121 18.07 -6.16 -3.62
CA ASP A 121 19.04 -5.77 -2.61
C ASP A 121 18.68 -4.36 -2.10
N THR A 122 17.99 -4.30 -0.97
CA THR A 122 17.62 -3.04 -0.31
C THR A 122 18.53 -2.73 0.91
N GLY A 123 19.59 -3.53 1.10
CA GLY A 123 20.55 -3.34 2.18
C GLY A 123 20.14 -3.91 3.53
N VAL A 124 19.02 -4.67 3.60
CA VAL A 124 18.53 -5.27 4.86
C VAL A 124 19.05 -6.68 5.11
N GLY A 125 19.84 -7.20 4.19
CA GLY A 125 20.43 -8.53 4.24
C GLY A 125 19.51 -9.65 3.77
N LEU A 126 20.10 -10.72 3.25
CA LEU A 126 19.43 -11.79 2.52
C LEU A 126 18.26 -12.44 3.27
N ALA A 127 18.44 -12.78 4.54
CA ALA A 127 17.39 -13.41 5.33
C ALA A 127 16.15 -12.52 5.47
N THR A 128 16.36 -11.21 5.62
CA THR A 128 15.28 -10.21 5.68
C THR A 128 14.65 -10.02 4.32
N GLU A 129 15.44 -9.91 3.23
CA GLU A 129 14.91 -9.83 1.87
C GLU A 129 14.02 -11.03 1.54
N THR A 130 14.47 -12.24 1.89
CA THR A 130 13.66 -13.46 1.69
C THR A 130 12.34 -13.37 2.45
N LEU A 131 12.37 -13.00 3.74
CA LEU A 131 11.15 -12.83 4.54
C LEU A 131 10.20 -11.79 3.93
N LEU A 132 10.75 -10.67 3.48
CA LEU A 132 9.98 -9.55 2.93
C LEU A 132 9.51 -9.80 1.49
N SER A 133 9.94 -10.87 0.83
CA SER A 133 9.61 -11.15 -0.58
C SER A 133 8.22 -11.75 -0.78
N SER A 134 7.56 -12.25 0.26
CA SER A 134 6.16 -12.70 0.17
C SER A 134 5.17 -11.54 0.14
N VAL A 135 3.99 -11.76 -0.40
CA VAL A 135 2.86 -10.82 -0.29
C VAL A 135 2.34 -10.79 1.15
N PHE A 136 2.13 -11.98 1.74
CA PHE A 136 1.74 -12.14 3.13
C PHE A 136 2.95 -12.56 3.97
N ILE A 137 3.34 -11.73 4.92
CA ILE A 137 4.49 -11.97 5.78
C ILE A 137 3.99 -12.54 7.11
N ALA A 138 4.43 -13.76 7.46
CA ALA A 138 4.07 -14.44 8.68
C ALA A 138 5.33 -14.85 9.46
N SER A 139 5.70 -14.09 10.48
CA SER A 139 6.80 -14.44 11.38
C SER A 139 6.46 -14.14 12.85
N PRO A 140 7.29 -14.56 13.81
CA PRO A 140 6.98 -14.37 15.23
C PRO A 140 6.86 -12.90 15.64
N THR A 141 7.75 -12.06 15.11
CA THR A 141 7.96 -10.68 15.59
C THR A 141 7.65 -9.62 14.55
N TYR A 142 7.54 -9.99 13.28
CA TYR A 142 7.28 -9.10 12.17
C TYR A 142 6.35 -9.78 11.15
N GLY A 143 5.35 -9.06 10.65
CA GLY A 143 4.45 -9.64 9.66
C GLY A 143 3.35 -8.70 9.22
N THR A 144 2.52 -9.19 8.31
CA THR A 144 1.31 -8.53 7.87
C THR A 144 0.36 -8.36 9.06
N ARG A 145 -0.04 -7.13 9.34
CA ARG A 145 -0.92 -6.79 10.47
C ARG A 145 -2.37 -6.70 10.05
N ALA A 146 -2.62 -6.27 8.82
CA ALA A 146 -3.94 -6.22 8.24
C ALA A 146 -3.85 -6.38 6.72
N SER A 147 -4.91 -6.92 6.13
CA SER A 147 -5.18 -6.88 4.69
C SER A 147 -6.54 -6.22 4.50
N THR A 148 -6.59 -5.21 3.66
CA THR A 148 -7.80 -4.42 3.42
C THR A 148 -8.16 -4.48 1.95
N ALA A 149 -9.41 -4.79 1.64
CA ALA A 149 -10.01 -4.66 0.32
C ALA A 149 -11.02 -3.50 0.35
N LEU A 150 -10.91 -2.58 -0.59
CA LEU A 150 -11.87 -1.49 -0.78
C LEU A 150 -12.34 -1.50 -2.22
N ILE A 151 -13.64 -1.57 -2.42
CA ILE A 151 -14.30 -1.45 -3.72
C ILE A 151 -15.16 -0.19 -3.69
N VAL A 152 -14.95 0.68 -4.68
CA VAL A 152 -15.77 1.87 -4.90
C VAL A 152 -16.44 1.71 -6.26
N GLN A 153 -17.75 1.61 -6.26
CA GLN A 153 -18.56 1.43 -7.48
C GLN A 153 -18.94 2.78 -8.10
N ALA A 154 -19.27 2.76 -9.37
CA ALA A 154 -19.67 3.95 -10.11
C ALA A 154 -20.94 4.63 -9.56
N ASP A 155 -21.81 3.88 -8.88
CA ASP A 155 -23.02 4.40 -8.21
C ASP A 155 -22.72 5.06 -6.85
N GLY A 156 -21.43 5.06 -6.43
CA GLY A 156 -20.95 5.60 -5.16
C GLY A 156 -20.95 4.61 -4.01
N THR A 157 -21.45 3.39 -4.21
CA THR A 157 -21.37 2.33 -3.19
C THR A 157 -19.90 2.06 -2.83
N ARG A 158 -19.61 2.00 -1.54
CA ARG A 158 -18.29 1.66 -1.00
C ARG A 158 -18.39 0.42 -0.16
N TRP A 159 -17.54 -0.55 -0.46
CA TRP A 159 -17.47 -1.80 0.27
C TRP A 159 -16.04 -2.05 0.72
N MET A 160 -15.80 -1.99 2.01
CA MET A 160 -14.51 -2.21 2.63
C MET A 160 -14.58 -3.42 3.54
N VAL A 161 -13.59 -4.31 3.41
CA VAL A 161 -13.37 -5.41 4.33
C VAL A 161 -11.90 -5.38 4.76
N GLU A 162 -11.67 -5.43 6.07
CA GLU A 162 -10.34 -5.52 6.65
C GLU A 162 -10.21 -6.73 7.53
N ARG A 163 -9.18 -7.52 7.29
CA ARG A 163 -8.79 -8.68 8.09
C ARG A 163 -7.52 -8.40 8.86
N SER A 164 -7.58 -8.57 10.18
CA SER A 164 -6.47 -8.31 11.10
C SER A 164 -5.72 -9.59 11.46
N PHE A 165 -4.40 -9.48 11.65
CA PHE A 165 -3.51 -10.61 11.93
C PHE A 165 -2.57 -10.32 13.11
N GLY A 166 -2.31 -11.38 13.86
CA GLY A 166 -1.34 -11.45 14.94
C GLY A 166 -0.01 -12.10 14.51
N PRO A 167 0.83 -12.46 15.48
CA PRO A 167 2.06 -13.22 15.24
C PRO A 167 1.79 -14.48 14.41
N TYR A 168 2.76 -14.85 13.56
CA TYR A 168 2.66 -15.99 12.65
C TYR A 168 1.48 -15.93 11.67
N GLY A 169 0.90 -14.74 11.42
CA GLY A 169 -0.26 -14.59 10.56
C GLY A 169 -1.56 -15.12 11.17
N GLY A 170 -1.61 -15.31 12.48
CA GLY A 170 -2.81 -15.77 13.18
C GLY A 170 -3.97 -14.78 12.99
N HIS A 171 -5.14 -15.25 12.53
CA HIS A 171 -6.32 -14.43 12.30
C HIS A 171 -6.87 -13.91 13.64
N LEU A 172 -7.06 -12.59 13.74
CA LEU A 172 -7.59 -11.91 14.93
C LEU A 172 -9.03 -11.44 14.79
N GLY A 173 -9.48 -11.19 13.58
CA GLY A 173 -10.84 -10.73 13.30
C GLY A 173 -10.97 -10.08 11.94
N GLU A 174 -12.20 -9.82 11.54
CA GLU A 174 -12.56 -9.18 10.28
C GLU A 174 -13.63 -8.11 10.55
N VAL A 175 -13.53 -6.99 9.88
CA VAL A 175 -14.52 -5.91 9.90
C VAL A 175 -14.96 -5.64 8.48
N GLU A 176 -16.27 -5.54 8.27
CA GLU A 176 -16.89 -5.20 6.99
C GLU A 176 -17.70 -3.92 7.14
N ILE A 177 -17.55 -3.01 6.20
CA ILE A 177 -18.31 -1.76 6.10
C ILE A 177 -18.82 -1.62 4.66
N ARG A 178 -20.10 -1.39 4.51
CA ARG A 178 -20.74 -1.11 3.22
C ARG A 178 -21.64 0.10 3.35
N VAL A 179 -21.41 1.10 2.50
CA VAL A 179 -22.14 2.37 2.49
C VAL A 179 -22.45 2.82 1.08
#